data_76e34fd283e53ece75e81eacc150a877
#
_entry.id   76e34fd283e53ece75e81eacc150a877
#
_cell.length_a   1.000
_cell.length_b   1.000
_cell.length_c   1.000
_cell.angle_alpha   90.00
_cell.angle_beta   90.00
_cell.angle_gamma   90.00
#
_symmetry.space_group_name_H-M   'P 1'
#
loop_
_entity.id
_entity.type
_entity.pdbx_description
1 polymer ?
#
loop_
_entity_poly.entity_id
_entity_poly.type
_entity_poly.pdbx_seq_one_letter_code
_entity_poly.pdbx_strand_id
1 'polypeptide(L)'
;MMYFLTKGLLRDRSRSLFPVIIITITVAIVIFAIGFMKGSMNSVFQSTAVIISGHEKVVTRAYKEESQMLPNDLALLNVDEIIRNLDKEYPDHFWSPRITFGGLLDMPDKNGETKDQGPVYALGIDLLKTGSRIIEIWELDKNLVNGRLPKTFNEALIGQKLADKLNITVGDTATYIGTTMHNAFTTYNFTIVGTFDLRKGQADSQMMLVDISGARKALDMENAASEILGFTHSLFYDDDKAVSLRSNYNENYSDSSDIFSPVMMALRDSSQQMGDMVEFVDAFLMIIGTIFLIIVMVVLWNMGLMNGLRRYGEIGLRLAMGESKGVVYRSMIVEAVIIGLTGTMIGTGLGLSIVYYVQENGIDYSEVVATMSTASMVMPNVFYAKITPDLYYIGFIPGLIATVLGTMLAGIAIYKREMAQLFKELES
;
A
#
# COMPACT_ATOMS: atom_id res chain seq x y z
N MET A 1 0.56 48.70 1.48
CA MET A 1 0.60 47.93 2.75
C MET A 1 1.31 46.60 2.60
N MET A 2 0.91 45.70 1.69
CA MET A 2 1.61 44.42 1.48
C MET A 2 3.11 44.54 1.17
N TYR A 3 3.54 45.43 0.27
CA TYR A 3 4.93 45.69 -0.07
C TYR A 3 5.80 46.12 1.13
N PHE A 4 5.22 46.91 2.06
CA PHE A 4 5.91 47.33 3.27
C PHE A 4 6.06 46.18 4.28
N LEU A 5 5.05 45.34 4.42
CA LEU A 5 5.04 44.17 5.30
C LEU A 5 6.04 43.07 4.80
N THR A 6 6.04 42.80 3.51
CA THR A 6 6.99 41.83 2.92
C THR A 6 8.44 42.30 3.03
N LYS A 7 8.71 43.61 2.86
CA LYS A 7 10.06 44.17 3.04
C LYS A 7 10.49 44.20 4.52
N GLY A 8 9.54 44.40 5.45
CA GLY A 8 9.79 44.29 6.90
C GLY A 8 10.13 42.85 7.34
N LEU A 9 9.40 41.87 6.82
CA LEU A 9 9.66 40.43 7.07
C LEU A 9 11.02 39.94 6.54
N LEU A 10 11.46 40.44 5.39
CA LEU A 10 12.75 40.12 4.80
C LEU A 10 13.94 40.80 5.52
N ARG A 11 13.72 41.98 6.13
CA ARG A 11 14.75 42.75 6.83
C ARG A 11 15.05 42.22 8.23
N ASP A 12 14.03 41.68 8.93
CA ASP A 12 14.17 41.09 10.27
C ASP A 12 14.09 39.56 10.19
N ARG A 13 15.19 38.94 9.76
CA ARG A 13 15.30 37.49 9.56
C ARG A 13 15.00 36.66 10.79
N SER A 14 15.27 37.17 12.00
CA SER A 14 15.02 36.43 13.24
C SER A 14 13.52 36.25 13.53
N ARG A 15 12.68 37.14 13.05
CA ARG A 15 11.23 37.17 13.30
C ARG A 15 10.41 36.27 12.38
N SER A 16 10.82 36.16 11.12
CA SER A 16 10.08 35.39 10.11
C SER A 16 10.67 34.01 9.88
N LEU A 17 12.01 33.87 9.97
CA LEU A 17 12.70 32.65 9.61
C LEU A 17 12.39 31.49 10.59
N PHE A 18 12.41 31.78 11.90
CA PHE A 18 12.15 30.74 12.91
C PHE A 18 10.73 30.16 12.81
N PRO A 19 9.63 30.94 12.74
CA PRO A 19 8.30 30.42 12.48
C PRO A 19 8.19 29.65 11.17
N VAL A 20 8.76 30.16 10.07
CA VAL A 20 8.72 29.46 8.77
C VAL A 20 9.43 28.13 8.85
N ILE A 21 10.61 28.03 9.50
CA ILE A 21 11.33 26.77 9.66
C ILE A 21 10.49 25.76 10.45
N ILE A 22 9.87 26.15 11.58
CA ILE A 22 9.07 25.23 12.37
C ILE A 22 7.88 24.74 11.57
N ILE A 23 7.14 25.63 10.89
CA ILE A 23 5.99 25.23 10.05
C ILE A 23 6.47 24.29 8.94
N THR A 24 7.57 24.62 8.28
CA THR A 24 8.15 23.78 7.22
C THR A 24 8.46 22.38 7.71
N ILE A 25 9.20 22.23 8.82
CA ILE A 25 9.56 20.94 9.38
C ILE A 25 8.32 20.17 9.80
N THR A 26 7.40 20.84 10.50
CA THR A 26 6.17 20.20 10.99
C THR A 26 5.27 19.73 9.87
N VAL A 27 5.06 20.54 8.83
CA VAL A 27 4.27 20.15 7.65
C VAL A 27 4.95 19.02 6.88
N ALA A 28 6.28 19.07 6.72
CA ALA A 28 7.03 17.98 6.07
C ALA A 28 6.88 16.64 6.83
N ILE A 29 6.94 16.68 8.16
CA ILE A 29 6.72 15.48 9.00
C ILE A 29 5.29 14.96 8.86
N VAL A 30 4.28 15.83 8.84
CA VAL A 30 2.86 15.43 8.65
C VAL A 30 2.69 14.70 7.32
N ILE A 31 3.18 15.29 6.24
CA ILE A 31 3.05 14.73 4.90
C ILE A 31 3.79 13.39 4.80
N PHE A 32 5.01 13.33 5.34
CA PHE A 32 5.77 12.08 5.39
C PHE A 32 5.03 11.01 6.20
N ALA A 33 4.57 11.31 7.41
CA ALA A 33 3.90 10.35 8.27
C ALA A 33 2.64 9.77 7.62
N ILE A 34 1.79 10.63 7.02
CA ILE A 34 0.56 10.17 6.36
C ILE A 34 0.90 9.38 5.09
N GLY A 35 1.83 9.86 4.26
CA GLY A 35 2.25 9.17 3.04
C GLY A 35 2.91 7.82 3.33
N PHE A 36 3.74 7.74 4.37
CA PHE A 36 4.36 6.48 4.80
C PHE A 36 3.33 5.51 5.38
N MET A 37 2.41 5.99 6.20
CA MET A 37 1.36 5.16 6.80
C MET A 37 0.45 4.54 5.73
N LYS A 38 -0.04 5.34 4.77
CA LYS A 38 -0.84 4.85 3.64
C LYS A 38 -0.08 3.87 2.75
N GLY A 39 1.17 4.19 2.42
CA GLY A 39 2.01 3.34 1.58
C GLY A 39 2.36 2.01 2.27
N SER A 40 2.66 2.04 3.56
CA SER A 40 2.96 0.84 4.34
C SER A 40 1.77 -0.12 4.41
N MET A 41 0.56 0.40 4.61
CA MET A 41 -0.65 -0.43 4.59
C MET A 41 -0.91 -1.00 3.20
N ASN A 42 -0.70 -0.19 2.14
CA ASN A 42 -0.77 -0.72 0.78
C ASN A 42 0.25 -1.83 0.53
N SER A 43 1.47 -1.73 1.09
CA SER A 43 2.49 -2.79 0.96
C SER A 43 2.02 -4.12 1.57
N VAL A 44 1.30 -4.07 2.69
CA VAL A 44 0.69 -5.25 3.32
C VAL A 44 -0.42 -5.84 2.44
N PHE A 45 -1.34 -5.00 1.95
CA PHE A 45 -2.41 -5.45 1.05
C PHE A 45 -1.85 -6.01 -0.25
N GLN A 46 -0.86 -5.35 -0.86
CA GLN A 46 -0.21 -5.82 -2.08
C GLN A 46 0.48 -7.17 -1.87
N SER A 47 1.19 -7.35 -0.75
CA SER A 47 1.84 -8.63 -0.44
C SER A 47 0.84 -9.77 -0.29
N THR A 48 -0.32 -9.49 0.30
CA THR A 48 -1.42 -10.45 0.43
C THR A 48 -2.09 -10.70 -0.91
N ALA A 49 -2.37 -9.65 -1.68
CA ALA A 49 -3.00 -9.74 -2.99
C ALA A 49 -2.18 -10.60 -3.96
N VAL A 50 -0.86 -10.41 -4.03
CA VAL A 50 0.02 -11.17 -4.92
C VAL A 50 -0.10 -12.67 -4.66
N ILE A 51 -0.07 -13.09 -3.39
CA ILE A 51 -0.06 -14.53 -3.04
C ILE A 51 -1.46 -15.10 -3.00
N ILE A 52 -2.44 -14.40 -2.39
CA ILE A 52 -3.72 -14.99 -2.03
C ILE A 52 -4.82 -14.73 -3.06
N SER A 53 -5.06 -13.46 -3.47
CA SER A 53 -6.34 -13.15 -4.11
C SER A 53 -6.35 -12.13 -5.24
N GLY A 54 -5.22 -11.53 -5.62
CA GLY A 54 -5.28 -10.30 -6.42
C GLY A 54 -5.90 -9.13 -5.65
N HIS A 55 -6.08 -7.99 -6.27
CA HIS A 55 -6.92 -6.91 -5.76
C HIS A 55 -8.40 -7.30 -5.89
N GLU A 56 -8.73 -7.89 -7.02
CA GLU A 56 -9.99 -8.59 -7.29
C GLU A 56 -9.69 -9.99 -7.82
N LYS A 57 -10.63 -10.89 -7.67
CA LYS A 57 -10.59 -12.20 -8.32
C LYS A 57 -11.95 -12.63 -8.82
N VAL A 58 -11.96 -13.32 -9.96
CA VAL A 58 -13.14 -13.99 -10.48
C VAL A 58 -12.98 -15.50 -10.26
N VAL A 59 -13.99 -16.09 -9.70
CA VAL A 59 -14.09 -17.54 -9.43
C VAL A 59 -15.51 -18.02 -9.77
N THR A 60 -15.75 -19.32 -9.80
CA THR A 60 -17.14 -19.81 -9.81
C THR A 60 -17.77 -19.64 -8.43
N ARG A 61 -19.08 -19.57 -8.36
CA ARG A 61 -19.82 -19.49 -7.08
C ARG A 61 -19.49 -20.68 -6.18
N ALA A 62 -19.48 -21.89 -6.73
CA ALA A 62 -19.16 -23.10 -5.98
C ALA A 62 -17.69 -23.08 -5.48
N TYR A 63 -16.74 -22.68 -6.31
CA TYR A 63 -15.32 -22.53 -5.88
C TYR A 63 -15.18 -21.55 -4.73
N LYS A 64 -15.93 -20.45 -4.72
CA LYS A 64 -15.90 -19.46 -3.62
C LYS A 64 -16.20 -20.10 -2.27
N GLU A 65 -17.19 -21.00 -2.21
CA GLU A 65 -17.64 -21.65 -0.96
C GLU A 65 -16.63 -22.68 -0.45
N GLU A 66 -15.90 -23.36 -1.34
CA GLU A 66 -14.98 -24.45 -1.02
C GLU A 66 -13.52 -24.14 -1.29
N SER A 67 -13.16 -22.88 -1.49
CA SER A 67 -11.82 -22.44 -1.95
C SER A 67 -10.64 -22.95 -1.11
N GLN A 68 -10.85 -23.29 0.16
CA GLN A 68 -9.81 -23.85 1.05
C GLN A 68 -9.41 -25.28 0.67
N MET A 69 -10.28 -26.01 -0.03
CA MET A 69 -10.01 -27.38 -0.48
C MET A 69 -9.34 -27.44 -1.84
N LEU A 70 -9.12 -26.30 -2.49
CA LEU A 70 -8.57 -26.18 -3.86
C LEU A 70 -9.36 -27.03 -4.89
N PRO A 71 -10.68 -26.89 -4.98
CA PRO A 71 -11.52 -27.80 -5.77
C PRO A 71 -11.46 -27.47 -7.26
N ASN A 72 -10.48 -28.01 -7.98
CA ASN A 72 -10.29 -27.73 -9.41
C ASN A 72 -11.40 -28.28 -10.32
N ASP A 73 -12.23 -29.18 -9.84
CA ASP A 73 -13.48 -29.61 -10.48
C ASP A 73 -14.55 -28.50 -10.51
N LEU A 74 -14.42 -27.48 -9.68
CA LEU A 74 -15.25 -26.29 -9.64
C LEU A 74 -14.61 -25.08 -10.33
N ALA A 75 -13.57 -25.28 -11.13
CA ALA A 75 -12.83 -24.22 -11.79
C ALA A 75 -13.64 -23.47 -12.85
N LEU A 76 -13.19 -22.26 -13.20
CA LEU A 76 -13.68 -21.50 -14.34
C LEU A 76 -13.29 -22.19 -15.64
N LEU A 77 -14.25 -22.28 -16.57
CA LEU A 77 -14.06 -22.76 -17.94
C LEU A 77 -14.09 -21.58 -18.93
N ASN A 78 -13.56 -21.77 -20.12
CA ASN A 78 -13.47 -20.73 -21.17
C ASN A 78 -12.79 -19.44 -20.68
N VAL A 79 -11.75 -19.59 -19.92
CA VAL A 79 -11.03 -18.52 -19.22
C VAL A 79 -10.53 -17.42 -20.16
N ASP A 80 -10.10 -17.79 -21.38
CA ASP A 80 -9.62 -16.81 -22.36
C ASP A 80 -10.71 -15.86 -22.85
N GLU A 81 -11.98 -16.29 -22.88
CA GLU A 81 -13.12 -15.44 -23.22
C GLU A 81 -13.44 -14.50 -22.06
N ILE A 82 -13.46 -15.03 -20.82
CA ILE A 82 -13.71 -14.22 -19.62
C ILE A 82 -12.67 -13.12 -19.50
N ILE A 83 -11.37 -13.43 -19.68
CA ILE A 83 -10.28 -12.44 -19.60
C ILE A 83 -10.44 -11.38 -20.70
N ARG A 84 -10.75 -11.74 -21.94
CA ARG A 84 -10.99 -10.76 -23.00
C ARG A 84 -12.14 -9.79 -22.67
N ASN A 85 -13.18 -10.27 -22.04
CA ASN A 85 -14.31 -9.44 -21.61
C ASN A 85 -13.89 -8.51 -20.46
N LEU A 86 -13.15 -9.04 -19.47
CA LEU A 86 -12.62 -8.26 -18.36
C LEU A 86 -11.65 -7.16 -18.83
N ASP A 87 -10.71 -7.46 -19.73
CA ASP A 87 -9.76 -6.50 -20.30
C ASP A 87 -10.48 -5.36 -21.05
N LYS A 88 -11.59 -5.68 -21.73
CA LYS A 88 -12.38 -4.69 -22.47
C LYS A 88 -13.20 -3.78 -21.54
N GLU A 89 -13.78 -4.36 -20.51
CA GLU A 89 -14.71 -3.66 -19.59
C GLU A 89 -13.96 -2.90 -18.50
N TYR A 90 -12.84 -3.46 -18.03
CA TYR A 90 -12.02 -2.90 -16.94
C TYR A 90 -10.57 -2.68 -17.39
N PRO A 91 -10.31 -1.76 -18.32
CA PRO A 91 -8.97 -1.55 -18.94
C PRO A 91 -7.92 -1.01 -17.94
N ASP A 92 -8.34 -0.51 -16.78
CA ASP A 92 -7.41 -0.04 -15.72
C ASP A 92 -6.80 -1.20 -14.91
N HIS A 93 -7.21 -2.44 -15.21
CA HIS A 93 -6.73 -3.64 -14.55
C HIS A 93 -5.94 -4.54 -15.50
N PHE A 94 -5.02 -5.29 -14.92
CA PHE A 94 -4.34 -6.43 -15.54
C PHE A 94 -4.97 -7.71 -15.00
N TRP A 95 -5.48 -8.57 -15.88
CA TRP A 95 -6.12 -9.83 -15.53
C TRP A 95 -5.22 -11.01 -15.89
N SER A 96 -5.03 -11.93 -14.95
CA SER A 96 -4.19 -13.11 -15.12
C SER A 96 -4.86 -14.35 -14.54
N PRO A 97 -4.94 -15.46 -15.30
CA PRO A 97 -5.46 -16.70 -14.79
C PRO A 97 -4.46 -17.34 -13.84
N ARG A 98 -4.97 -18.03 -12.82
CA ARG A 98 -4.19 -18.80 -11.87
C ARG A 98 -4.84 -20.16 -11.63
N ILE A 99 -4.02 -21.21 -11.57
CA ILE A 99 -4.43 -22.54 -11.12
C ILE A 99 -3.73 -22.81 -9.79
N THR A 100 -4.51 -23.07 -8.76
CA THR A 100 -4.01 -23.47 -7.44
C THR A 100 -4.21 -24.95 -7.24
N PHE A 101 -3.16 -25.66 -6.84
CA PHE A 101 -3.25 -27.11 -6.64
C PHE A 101 -2.29 -27.57 -5.56
N GLY A 102 -2.70 -28.61 -4.85
CA GLY A 102 -1.90 -29.26 -3.83
C GLY A 102 -1.58 -30.70 -4.23
N GLY A 103 -0.54 -31.24 -3.64
CA GLY A 103 -0.17 -32.63 -3.88
C GLY A 103 1.12 -33.01 -3.15
N LEU A 104 1.74 -34.09 -3.59
CA LEU A 104 3.05 -34.51 -3.16
C LEU A 104 4.07 -34.22 -4.27
N LEU A 105 5.24 -33.76 -3.88
CA LEU A 105 6.40 -33.67 -4.74
C LEU A 105 7.35 -34.79 -4.38
N ASP A 106 7.62 -35.68 -5.32
CA ASP A 106 8.49 -36.80 -5.20
C ASP A 106 9.80 -36.55 -5.94
N MET A 107 10.92 -36.88 -5.28
CA MET A 107 12.26 -36.74 -5.83
C MET A 107 12.81 -38.14 -6.06
N PRO A 108 12.76 -38.68 -7.30
CA PRO A 108 13.30 -39.98 -7.59
C PRO A 108 14.83 -39.97 -7.57
N ASP A 109 15.41 -41.07 -7.12
CA ASP A 109 16.84 -41.35 -7.29
C ASP A 109 17.17 -41.79 -8.74
N LYS A 110 18.45 -42.11 -9.00
CA LYS A 110 18.88 -42.56 -10.33
C LYS A 110 18.27 -43.90 -10.78
N ASN A 111 17.69 -44.67 -9.85
CA ASN A 111 17.03 -45.94 -10.10
C ASN A 111 15.50 -45.78 -10.24
N GLY A 112 14.97 -44.57 -10.03
CA GLY A 112 13.55 -44.31 -10.05
C GLY A 112 12.83 -44.57 -8.72
N GLU A 113 13.57 -44.85 -7.63
CA GLU A 113 13.02 -45.02 -6.31
C GLU A 113 12.90 -43.64 -5.62
N THR A 114 11.86 -43.46 -4.82
CA THR A 114 11.68 -42.23 -4.04
C THR A 114 12.83 -42.02 -3.07
N LYS A 115 13.56 -40.93 -3.24
CA LYS A 115 14.64 -40.53 -2.33
C LYS A 115 14.10 -39.62 -1.22
N ASP A 116 13.38 -38.56 -1.60
CA ASP A 116 12.76 -37.60 -0.73
C ASP A 116 11.36 -37.26 -1.24
N GLN A 117 10.42 -37.00 -0.37
CA GLN A 117 9.07 -36.55 -0.76
C GLN A 117 8.48 -35.57 0.25
N GLY A 118 7.60 -34.70 -0.19
CA GLY A 118 6.92 -33.77 0.70
C GLY A 118 5.69 -33.11 0.10
N PRO A 119 4.81 -32.54 0.95
CA PRO A 119 3.67 -31.80 0.46
C PRO A 119 4.11 -30.54 -0.27
N VAL A 120 3.43 -30.25 -1.38
CA VAL A 120 3.64 -29.06 -2.18
C VAL A 120 2.32 -28.33 -2.40
N TYR A 121 2.38 -26.99 -2.30
CA TYR A 121 1.36 -26.06 -2.74
C TYR A 121 1.86 -25.41 -4.02
N ALA A 122 1.20 -25.72 -5.13
CA ALA A 122 1.67 -25.28 -6.44
C ALA A 122 0.73 -24.24 -7.05
N LEU A 123 1.31 -23.29 -7.75
CA LEU A 123 0.62 -22.23 -8.47
C LEU A 123 1.03 -22.25 -9.94
N GLY A 124 0.06 -22.46 -10.83
CA GLY A 124 0.18 -22.25 -12.26
C GLY A 124 -0.18 -20.81 -12.59
N ILE A 125 0.79 -20.02 -13.04
CA ILE A 125 0.65 -18.60 -13.34
C ILE A 125 1.26 -18.28 -14.72
N ASP A 126 0.90 -17.14 -15.33
CA ASP A 126 1.38 -16.72 -16.65
C ASP A 126 2.88 -16.33 -16.64
N LEU A 127 3.78 -17.29 -16.55
CA LEU A 127 5.24 -17.05 -16.55
C LEU A 127 5.82 -16.86 -17.95
N LEU A 128 5.22 -17.49 -18.97
CA LEU A 128 5.75 -17.52 -20.34
C LEU A 128 4.98 -16.62 -21.30
N LYS A 129 3.82 -16.09 -20.92
CA LYS A 129 2.98 -15.26 -21.76
C LYS A 129 3.65 -13.90 -22.03
N THR A 130 3.84 -13.59 -23.31
CA THR A 130 4.39 -12.29 -23.73
C THR A 130 3.48 -11.14 -23.27
N GLY A 131 4.05 -10.15 -22.58
CA GLY A 131 3.30 -9.03 -22.05
C GLY A 131 2.65 -9.29 -20.67
N SER A 132 2.86 -10.46 -20.09
CA SER A 132 2.46 -10.72 -18.69
C SER A 132 3.27 -9.85 -17.73
N ARG A 133 2.58 -9.26 -16.75
CA ARG A 133 3.21 -8.50 -15.67
C ARG A 133 3.43 -9.34 -14.41
N ILE A 134 3.13 -10.64 -14.47
CA ILE A 134 3.20 -11.52 -13.29
C ILE A 134 4.61 -11.57 -12.70
N ILE A 135 5.65 -11.64 -13.55
CA ILE A 135 7.05 -11.64 -13.10
C ILE A 135 7.37 -10.34 -12.33
N GLU A 136 6.90 -9.19 -12.82
CA GLU A 136 7.03 -7.88 -12.17
C GLU A 136 6.25 -7.82 -10.84
N ILE A 137 4.96 -8.24 -10.87
CA ILE A 137 4.03 -8.22 -9.72
C ILE A 137 4.56 -9.11 -8.58
N TRP A 138 5.11 -10.26 -8.91
CA TRP A 138 5.71 -11.20 -7.96
C TRP A 138 7.16 -10.85 -7.62
N GLU A 139 7.76 -9.86 -8.30
CA GLU A 139 9.18 -9.49 -8.19
C GLU A 139 10.11 -10.71 -8.31
N LEU A 140 9.77 -11.67 -9.19
CA LEU A 140 10.48 -12.94 -9.28
C LEU A 140 11.96 -12.78 -9.67
N ASP A 141 12.28 -11.79 -10.51
CA ASP A 141 13.67 -11.50 -10.88
C ASP A 141 14.53 -11.09 -9.68
N LYS A 142 13.94 -10.35 -8.71
CA LYS A 142 14.63 -9.88 -7.52
C LYS A 142 14.72 -10.95 -6.42
N ASN A 143 13.74 -11.87 -6.41
CA ASN A 143 13.57 -12.88 -5.37
C ASN A 143 14.11 -14.24 -5.78
N LEU A 144 14.71 -14.35 -6.98
CA LEU A 144 15.40 -15.56 -7.42
C LEU A 144 16.70 -15.75 -6.61
N VAL A 145 16.86 -16.90 -5.97
CA VAL A 145 18.05 -17.23 -5.16
C VAL A 145 19.09 -17.96 -5.99
N ASN A 146 18.66 -19.00 -6.70
CA ASN A 146 19.54 -19.79 -7.58
C ASN A 146 18.83 -20.09 -8.90
N GLY A 147 19.62 -20.31 -9.96
CA GLY A 147 19.10 -20.75 -11.26
C GLY A 147 18.56 -19.60 -12.11
N ARG A 148 17.45 -19.84 -12.80
CA ARG A 148 16.83 -18.91 -13.75
C ARG A 148 15.30 -19.05 -13.76
N LEU A 149 14.62 -18.10 -14.37
CA LEU A 149 13.19 -18.19 -14.66
C LEU A 149 12.88 -19.31 -15.68
N PRO A 150 11.69 -19.92 -15.63
CA PRO A 150 11.21 -20.91 -16.59
C PRO A 150 11.21 -20.37 -18.02
N LYS A 151 11.55 -21.23 -18.99
CA LYS A 151 11.49 -20.95 -20.42
C LYS A 151 10.54 -21.88 -21.17
N THR A 152 10.14 -22.97 -20.51
CA THR A 152 9.22 -23.96 -21.05
C THR A 152 8.17 -24.33 -20.00
N PHE A 153 7.02 -24.84 -20.46
CA PHE A 153 5.88 -25.15 -19.58
C PHE A 153 6.11 -26.29 -18.59
N ASN A 154 7.14 -27.14 -18.80
CA ASN A 154 7.52 -28.23 -17.90
C ASN A 154 8.65 -27.84 -16.94
N GLU A 155 9.06 -26.58 -16.91
CA GLU A 155 10.01 -26.04 -15.94
C GLU A 155 9.29 -25.42 -14.75
N ALA A 156 9.89 -25.52 -13.57
CA ALA A 156 9.33 -25.02 -12.33
C ALA A 156 10.35 -24.23 -11.51
N LEU A 157 9.84 -23.29 -10.72
CA LEU A 157 10.55 -22.67 -9.61
C LEU A 157 10.04 -23.26 -8.30
N ILE A 158 10.93 -23.41 -7.33
CA ILE A 158 10.57 -23.92 -6.00
C ILE A 158 11.04 -22.97 -4.91
N GLY A 159 10.26 -22.82 -3.83
CA GLY A 159 10.70 -22.07 -2.67
C GLY A 159 11.99 -22.62 -2.07
N GLN A 160 12.94 -21.72 -1.73
CA GLN A 160 14.28 -22.14 -1.24
C GLN A 160 14.16 -23.07 -0.03
N LYS A 161 13.27 -22.81 0.91
CA LYS A 161 13.06 -23.65 2.10
C LYS A 161 12.55 -25.05 1.76
N LEU A 162 11.71 -25.19 0.71
CA LEU A 162 11.26 -26.49 0.24
C LEU A 162 12.39 -27.23 -0.47
N ALA A 163 13.20 -26.51 -1.28
CA ALA A 163 14.38 -27.07 -1.92
C ALA A 163 15.37 -27.63 -0.88
N ASP A 164 15.66 -26.86 0.17
CA ASP A 164 16.55 -27.28 1.25
C ASP A 164 16.00 -28.50 2.01
N LYS A 165 14.69 -28.52 2.28
CA LYS A 165 14.01 -29.61 3.00
C LYS A 165 14.03 -30.93 2.24
N LEU A 166 13.86 -30.88 0.91
CA LEU A 166 13.80 -32.04 0.03
C LEU A 166 15.14 -32.31 -0.69
N ASN A 167 16.22 -31.60 -0.32
CA ASN A 167 17.53 -31.68 -0.94
C ASN A 167 17.50 -31.57 -2.48
N ILE A 168 16.67 -30.65 -2.99
CA ILE A 168 16.49 -30.39 -4.43
C ILE A 168 17.55 -29.39 -4.91
N THR A 169 18.15 -29.70 -6.04
CA THR A 169 19.10 -28.82 -6.73
C THR A 169 18.57 -28.38 -8.09
N VAL A 170 19.05 -27.23 -8.57
CA VAL A 170 18.69 -26.73 -9.91
C VAL A 170 19.18 -27.76 -10.96
N GLY A 171 18.26 -28.20 -11.82
CA GLY A 171 18.46 -29.24 -12.83
C GLY A 171 17.79 -30.57 -12.49
N ASP A 172 17.38 -30.77 -11.25
CA ASP A 172 16.66 -32.00 -10.85
C ASP A 172 15.27 -32.06 -11.46
N THR A 173 14.77 -33.26 -11.65
CA THR A 173 13.39 -33.52 -12.08
C THR A 173 12.59 -33.98 -10.86
N ALA A 174 11.53 -33.26 -10.56
CA ALA A 174 10.58 -33.57 -9.49
C ALA A 174 9.28 -34.11 -10.10
N THR A 175 8.72 -35.15 -9.53
CA THR A 175 7.44 -35.73 -9.94
C THR A 175 6.33 -35.17 -9.04
N TYR A 176 5.44 -34.36 -9.62
CA TYR A 176 4.20 -34.00 -8.97
C TYR A 176 3.23 -35.17 -8.97
N ILE A 177 2.63 -35.46 -7.84
CA ILE A 177 1.64 -36.52 -7.62
C ILE A 177 0.39 -35.88 -7.02
N GLY A 178 -0.75 -35.99 -7.71
CA GLY A 178 -1.98 -35.36 -7.26
C GLY A 178 -3.22 -35.83 -8.02
N THR A 179 -4.20 -34.95 -8.16
CA THR A 179 -5.46 -35.23 -8.86
C THR A 179 -5.71 -34.22 -9.97
N THR A 180 -6.29 -34.67 -11.07
CA THR A 180 -6.77 -33.80 -12.16
C THR A 180 -8.04 -33.07 -11.75
N MET A 181 -8.52 -32.11 -12.58
CA MET A 181 -9.80 -31.46 -12.37
C MET A 181 -11.02 -32.43 -12.39
N HIS A 182 -10.83 -33.65 -12.93
CA HIS A 182 -11.84 -34.70 -12.95
C HIS A 182 -11.69 -35.69 -11.80
N ASN A 183 -10.96 -35.31 -10.74
CA ASN A 183 -10.65 -36.15 -9.58
C ASN A 183 -9.96 -37.49 -9.92
N ALA A 184 -9.31 -37.59 -11.10
CA ALA A 184 -8.49 -38.72 -11.47
C ALA A 184 -7.06 -38.55 -10.94
N PHE A 185 -6.41 -39.66 -10.56
CA PHE A 185 -4.99 -39.63 -10.17
C PHE A 185 -4.10 -39.21 -11.35
N THR A 186 -3.14 -38.37 -11.07
CA THR A 186 -2.16 -37.88 -12.06
C THR A 186 -0.77 -37.79 -11.51
N THR A 187 0.19 -38.00 -12.37
CA THR A 187 1.61 -37.70 -12.12
C THR A 187 2.18 -36.89 -13.27
N TYR A 188 2.97 -35.87 -12.92
CA TYR A 188 3.59 -35.01 -13.92
C TYR A 188 5.01 -34.58 -13.50
N ASN A 189 5.94 -34.59 -14.46
CA ASN A 189 7.35 -34.28 -14.19
C ASN A 189 7.65 -32.84 -14.51
N PHE A 190 8.18 -32.09 -13.52
CA PHE A 190 8.71 -30.76 -13.68
C PHE A 190 10.22 -30.74 -13.47
N THR A 191 10.93 -30.01 -14.32
CA THR A 191 12.36 -29.73 -14.13
C THR A 191 12.53 -28.48 -13.29
N ILE A 192 13.21 -28.59 -12.17
CA ILE A 192 13.46 -27.45 -11.30
C ILE A 192 14.59 -26.61 -11.90
N VAL A 193 14.28 -25.39 -12.36
CA VAL A 193 15.24 -24.51 -13.04
C VAL A 193 15.70 -23.34 -12.18
N GLY A 194 15.08 -23.15 -11.03
CA GLY A 194 15.48 -22.12 -10.08
C GLY A 194 14.78 -22.26 -8.73
N THR A 195 15.37 -21.60 -7.74
CA THR A 195 14.81 -21.46 -6.41
C THR A 195 14.53 -20.00 -6.12
N PHE A 196 13.49 -19.71 -5.36
CA PHE A 196 13.09 -18.36 -4.98
C PHE A 196 12.83 -18.24 -3.48
N ASP A 197 12.98 -17.00 -2.97
CA ASP A 197 12.59 -16.63 -1.61
C ASP A 197 11.83 -15.29 -1.69
N LEU A 198 10.50 -15.35 -1.59
CA LEU A 198 9.66 -14.16 -1.63
C LEU A 198 9.80 -13.30 -0.38
N ARG A 199 10.52 -13.79 0.65
CA ARG A 199 10.70 -13.11 1.94
C ARG A 199 9.36 -12.71 2.58
N LYS A 200 8.34 -13.53 2.40
CA LYS A 200 6.96 -13.30 2.89
C LYS A 200 6.57 -14.33 3.96
N GLY A 201 7.48 -14.55 4.91
CA GLY A 201 7.26 -15.45 6.03
C GLY A 201 7.39 -16.92 5.68
N GLN A 202 6.35 -17.73 6.00
CA GLN A 202 6.33 -19.16 5.67
C GLN A 202 5.50 -19.49 4.43
N ALA A 203 4.89 -18.49 3.79
CA ALA A 203 3.98 -18.70 2.66
C ALA A 203 4.65 -19.40 1.48
N ASP A 204 5.95 -19.16 1.28
CA ASP A 204 6.76 -19.77 0.22
C ASP A 204 7.46 -21.07 0.61
N SER A 205 7.35 -21.51 1.88
CA SER A 205 8.10 -22.66 2.40
C SER A 205 7.67 -24.02 1.82
N GLN A 206 6.52 -24.09 1.16
CA GLN A 206 6.00 -25.28 0.49
C GLN A 206 5.56 -24.96 -0.95
N MET A 207 5.98 -23.81 -1.49
CA MET A 207 5.46 -23.30 -2.75
C MET A 207 6.27 -23.77 -3.94
N MET A 208 5.58 -24.13 -5.02
CA MET A 208 6.12 -24.36 -6.36
C MET A 208 5.38 -23.47 -7.36
N LEU A 209 6.13 -22.78 -8.22
CA LEU A 209 5.58 -21.97 -9.31
C LEU A 209 5.86 -22.64 -10.64
N VAL A 210 4.83 -22.83 -11.44
CA VAL A 210 4.91 -23.38 -12.79
C VAL A 210 4.20 -22.46 -13.78
N ASP A 211 4.56 -22.55 -15.06
CA ASP A 211 3.74 -21.88 -16.07
C ASP A 211 2.32 -22.48 -16.11
N ILE A 212 1.32 -21.64 -16.33
CA ILE A 212 -0.08 -22.08 -16.35
C ILE A 212 -0.34 -23.19 -17.36
N SER A 213 0.39 -23.19 -18.49
CA SER A 213 0.26 -24.23 -19.51
C SER A 213 0.76 -25.59 -19.00
N GLY A 214 1.77 -25.59 -18.13
CA GLY A 214 2.26 -26.79 -17.43
C GLY A 214 1.25 -27.32 -16.42
N ALA A 215 0.68 -26.42 -15.60
CA ALA A 215 -0.39 -26.79 -14.67
C ALA A 215 -1.63 -27.34 -15.38
N ARG A 216 -2.06 -26.71 -16.48
CA ARG A 216 -3.18 -27.19 -17.32
C ARG A 216 -2.96 -28.60 -17.83
N LYS A 217 -1.72 -28.95 -18.27
CA LYS A 217 -1.38 -30.31 -18.73
C LYS A 217 -1.33 -31.30 -17.57
N ALA A 218 -0.78 -30.90 -16.43
CA ALA A 218 -0.66 -31.78 -15.27
C ALA A 218 -2.03 -32.14 -14.68
N LEU A 219 -3.01 -31.24 -14.77
CA LEU A 219 -4.30 -31.35 -14.13
C LEU A 219 -5.46 -31.60 -15.09
N ASP A 220 -5.21 -31.75 -16.40
CA ASP A 220 -6.23 -31.88 -17.45
C ASP A 220 -7.25 -30.73 -17.45
N MET A 221 -6.73 -29.48 -17.41
CA MET A 221 -7.50 -28.23 -17.31
C MET A 221 -7.40 -27.39 -18.59
N GLU A 222 -7.84 -27.89 -19.73
CA GLU A 222 -7.77 -27.15 -20.99
C GLU A 222 -8.65 -25.89 -20.94
N ASN A 223 -8.08 -24.70 -21.23
CA ASN A 223 -8.75 -23.39 -21.16
C ASN A 223 -9.56 -23.17 -19.86
N ALA A 224 -9.06 -23.71 -18.75
CA ALA A 224 -9.63 -23.57 -17.43
C ALA A 224 -8.64 -22.91 -16.45
N ALA A 225 -9.15 -22.36 -15.36
CA ALA A 225 -8.35 -21.84 -14.25
C ALA A 225 -9.16 -21.92 -12.95
N SER A 226 -8.49 -22.12 -11.83
CA SER A 226 -9.13 -22.06 -10.51
C SER A 226 -9.70 -20.65 -10.25
N GLU A 227 -8.98 -19.64 -10.64
CA GLU A 227 -9.32 -18.23 -10.43
C GLU A 227 -8.66 -17.32 -11.50
N ILE A 228 -9.26 -16.16 -11.75
CA ILE A 228 -8.68 -15.08 -12.54
C ILE A 228 -8.42 -13.93 -11.60
N LEU A 229 -7.16 -13.50 -11.49
CA LEU A 229 -6.74 -12.41 -10.61
C LEU A 229 -6.71 -11.09 -11.36
N GLY A 230 -7.23 -10.03 -10.74
CA GLY A 230 -7.15 -8.66 -11.19
C GLY A 230 -6.18 -7.85 -10.35
N PHE A 231 -5.36 -7.05 -11.00
CA PHE A 231 -4.46 -6.10 -10.36
C PHE A 231 -4.60 -4.74 -11.04
N THR A 232 -4.74 -3.67 -10.27
CA THR A 232 -4.68 -2.31 -10.81
C THR A 232 -3.31 -2.05 -11.42
N HIS A 233 -3.23 -1.26 -12.50
CA HIS A 233 -1.93 -0.93 -13.12
C HIS A 233 -0.97 -0.20 -12.17
N SER A 234 -1.48 0.54 -11.20
CA SER A 234 -0.69 1.24 -10.18
C SER A 234 -0.21 0.34 -9.06
N LEU A 235 -0.68 -0.90 -8.98
CA LEU A 235 -0.49 -1.85 -7.88
C LEU A 235 -0.88 -1.24 -6.51
N PHE A 236 -1.85 -0.32 -6.51
CA PHE A 236 -2.40 0.28 -5.31
C PHE A 236 -3.82 -0.24 -5.09
N TYR A 237 -4.05 -0.87 -3.95
CA TYR A 237 -5.37 -1.34 -3.57
C TYR A 237 -6.23 -0.18 -3.04
N ASP A 238 -7.43 -0.06 -3.57
CA ASP A 238 -8.44 0.91 -3.17
C ASP A 238 -9.74 0.13 -2.92
N ASP A 239 -10.08 -0.06 -1.65
CA ASP A 239 -11.19 -0.94 -1.25
C ASP A 239 -12.54 -0.46 -1.79
N ASP A 240 -12.80 0.85 -1.75
CA ASP A 240 -14.05 1.42 -2.25
C ASP A 240 -14.25 1.16 -3.75
N LYS A 241 -13.17 1.28 -4.53
CA LYS A 241 -13.20 0.98 -5.96
C LYS A 241 -13.36 -0.51 -6.22
N ALA A 242 -12.63 -1.36 -5.50
CA ALA A 242 -12.73 -2.80 -5.61
C ALA A 242 -14.13 -3.31 -5.29
N VAL A 243 -14.75 -2.79 -4.22
CA VAL A 243 -16.14 -3.10 -3.85
C VAL A 243 -17.14 -2.64 -4.91
N SER A 244 -16.94 -1.43 -5.47
CA SER A 244 -17.82 -0.90 -6.53
C SER A 244 -17.71 -1.75 -7.81
N LEU A 245 -16.49 -2.11 -8.21
CA LEU A 245 -16.22 -2.95 -9.38
C LEU A 245 -16.81 -4.35 -9.21
N ARG A 246 -16.59 -4.98 -8.05
CA ARG A 246 -17.19 -6.27 -7.68
C ARG A 246 -18.73 -6.23 -7.78
N SER A 247 -19.35 -5.18 -7.23
CA SER A 247 -20.81 -5.07 -7.24
C SER A 247 -21.35 -4.95 -8.66
N ASN A 248 -20.74 -4.09 -9.47
CA ASN A 248 -21.10 -3.90 -10.88
C ASN A 248 -20.94 -5.21 -11.67
N TYR A 249 -19.81 -5.90 -11.52
CA TYR A 249 -19.59 -7.19 -12.21
C TYR A 249 -20.63 -8.22 -11.81
N ASN A 250 -20.91 -8.39 -10.52
CA ASN A 250 -21.82 -9.41 -10.03
C ASN A 250 -23.29 -9.14 -10.43
N GLU A 251 -23.68 -7.88 -10.52
CA GLU A 251 -25.02 -7.52 -11.03
C GLU A 251 -25.20 -7.88 -12.51
N ASN A 252 -24.16 -7.79 -13.32
CA ASN A 252 -24.24 -7.99 -14.76
C ASN A 252 -23.97 -9.44 -15.19
N TYR A 253 -23.11 -10.18 -14.48
CA TYR A 253 -22.58 -11.47 -14.92
C TYR A 253 -22.86 -12.64 -13.99
N SER A 254 -23.24 -12.40 -12.74
CA SER A 254 -23.47 -13.49 -11.78
C SER A 254 -24.93 -13.95 -11.77
N ASP A 255 -25.15 -15.24 -12.05
CA ASP A 255 -26.45 -15.88 -11.90
C ASP A 255 -26.51 -16.65 -10.57
N SER A 256 -27.49 -16.29 -9.72
CA SER A 256 -27.70 -16.94 -8.42
C SER A 256 -28.22 -18.39 -8.52
N SER A 257 -28.73 -18.77 -9.65
CA SER A 257 -29.26 -20.12 -9.88
C SER A 257 -28.22 -21.10 -10.40
N ASP A 258 -27.11 -20.60 -10.95
CA ASP A 258 -26.03 -21.42 -11.49
C ASP A 258 -24.80 -21.40 -10.54
N ILE A 259 -24.42 -22.57 -10.03
CA ILE A 259 -23.28 -22.76 -9.15
C ILE A 259 -21.94 -22.53 -9.86
N PHE A 260 -21.89 -22.67 -11.19
CA PHE A 260 -20.71 -22.41 -12.01
C PHE A 260 -20.65 -20.98 -12.55
N SER A 261 -21.66 -20.16 -12.24
CA SER A 261 -21.68 -18.75 -12.63
C SER A 261 -20.47 -18.02 -12.07
N PRO A 262 -19.77 -17.18 -12.88
CA PRO A 262 -18.65 -16.41 -12.40
C PRO A 262 -19.09 -15.37 -11.35
N VAL A 263 -18.29 -15.23 -10.30
CA VAL A 263 -18.49 -14.26 -9.22
C VAL A 263 -17.19 -13.53 -8.99
N MET A 264 -17.24 -12.21 -8.97
CA MET A 264 -16.09 -11.39 -8.58
C MET A 264 -16.07 -11.19 -7.07
N MET A 265 -14.87 -11.24 -6.50
CA MET A 265 -14.58 -10.99 -5.10
C MET A 265 -13.52 -9.88 -5.03
N ALA A 266 -13.65 -8.93 -4.11
CA ALA A 266 -12.58 -8.01 -3.76
C ALA A 266 -11.60 -8.67 -2.77
N LEU A 267 -10.43 -8.08 -2.56
CA LEU A 267 -9.43 -8.57 -1.60
C LEU A 267 -10.02 -8.78 -0.21
N ARG A 268 -10.88 -7.87 0.25
CA ARG A 268 -11.59 -7.98 1.53
C ARG A 268 -12.47 -9.23 1.66
N ASP A 269 -12.99 -9.76 0.55
CA ASP A 269 -13.85 -10.94 0.54
C ASP A 269 -13.06 -12.26 0.53
N SER A 270 -11.72 -12.20 0.43
CA SER A 270 -10.87 -13.40 0.33
C SER A 270 -10.90 -14.27 1.59
N SER A 271 -11.10 -13.63 2.74
CA SER A 271 -11.41 -14.29 4.02
C SER A 271 -12.09 -13.29 4.96
N GLN A 272 -12.80 -13.77 5.98
CA GLN A 272 -13.39 -12.91 6.99
C GLN A 272 -12.31 -12.09 7.72
N GLN A 273 -11.17 -12.70 8.03
CA GLN A 273 -10.03 -12.00 8.65
C GLN A 273 -9.50 -10.85 7.79
N MET A 274 -9.52 -11.00 6.45
CA MET A 274 -9.08 -9.94 5.55
C MET A 274 -10.07 -8.77 5.53
N GLY A 275 -11.37 -9.05 5.52
CA GLY A 275 -12.42 -8.02 5.64
C GLY A 275 -12.27 -7.21 6.92
N ASP A 276 -12.16 -7.89 8.07
CA ASP A 276 -11.97 -7.26 9.37
C ASP A 276 -10.66 -6.45 9.41
N MET A 277 -9.60 -6.93 8.75
CA MET A 277 -8.31 -6.22 8.65
C MET A 277 -8.42 -4.94 7.83
N VAL A 278 -9.09 -4.94 6.68
CA VAL A 278 -9.30 -3.74 5.85
C VAL A 278 -10.06 -2.69 6.65
N GLU A 279 -11.18 -3.06 7.28
CA GLU A 279 -11.97 -2.14 8.10
C GLU A 279 -11.19 -1.60 9.31
N PHE A 280 -10.43 -2.45 9.99
CA PHE A 280 -9.58 -2.04 11.10
C PHE A 280 -8.50 -1.05 10.65
N VAL A 281 -7.84 -1.31 9.51
CA VAL A 281 -6.79 -0.44 8.97
C VAL A 281 -7.35 0.92 8.62
N ASP A 282 -8.48 1.00 7.93
CA ASP A 282 -9.12 2.27 7.57
C ASP A 282 -9.52 3.08 8.80
N ALA A 283 -10.16 2.43 9.79
CA ALA A 283 -10.50 3.08 11.05
C ALA A 283 -9.24 3.53 11.82
N PHE A 284 -8.21 2.70 11.86
CA PHE A 284 -6.93 3.01 12.53
C PHE A 284 -6.23 4.20 11.87
N LEU A 285 -6.13 4.21 10.53
CA LEU A 285 -5.54 5.31 9.78
C LEU A 285 -6.30 6.63 10.02
N MET A 286 -7.63 6.59 10.04
CA MET A 286 -8.47 7.74 10.32
C MET A 286 -8.23 8.27 11.75
N ILE A 287 -8.26 7.39 12.76
CA ILE A 287 -8.10 7.77 14.17
C ILE A 287 -6.70 8.32 14.43
N ILE A 288 -5.66 7.57 14.08
CA ILE A 288 -4.25 7.97 14.32
C ILE A 288 -3.90 9.22 13.52
N GLY A 289 -4.31 9.29 12.25
CA GLY A 289 -4.11 10.46 11.42
C GLY A 289 -4.79 11.71 12.00
N THR A 290 -6.01 11.58 12.50
CA THR A 290 -6.75 12.68 13.16
C THR A 290 -6.06 13.12 14.45
N ILE A 291 -5.66 12.18 15.33
CA ILE A 291 -4.95 12.49 16.57
C ILE A 291 -3.63 13.21 16.26
N PHE A 292 -2.86 12.69 15.30
CA PHE A 292 -1.60 13.30 14.90
C PHE A 292 -1.80 14.73 14.37
N LEU A 293 -2.82 14.94 13.55
CA LEU A 293 -3.17 16.24 12.98
C LEU A 293 -3.60 17.23 14.08
N ILE A 294 -4.36 16.78 15.09
CA ILE A 294 -4.73 17.60 16.25
C ILE A 294 -3.50 17.98 17.06
N ILE A 295 -2.58 17.05 17.35
CA ILE A 295 -1.35 17.35 18.09
C ILE A 295 -0.53 18.42 17.38
N VAL A 296 -0.35 18.25 16.08
CA VAL A 296 0.38 19.22 15.24
C VAL A 296 -0.33 20.57 15.21
N MET A 297 -1.65 20.57 15.10
CA MET A 297 -2.47 21.81 15.12
C MET A 297 -2.28 22.56 16.45
N VAL A 298 -2.26 21.87 17.59
CA VAL A 298 -2.03 22.46 18.91
C VAL A 298 -0.62 23.06 19.01
N VAL A 299 0.40 22.37 18.49
CA VAL A 299 1.79 22.88 18.48
C VAL A 299 1.88 24.17 17.67
N LEU A 300 1.32 24.19 16.46
CA LEU A 300 1.36 25.36 15.58
C LEU A 300 0.47 26.50 16.09
N TRP A 301 -0.65 26.17 16.73
CA TRP A 301 -1.48 27.15 17.44
C TRP A 301 -0.71 27.85 18.56
N ASN A 302 -0.04 27.09 19.45
CA ASN A 302 0.81 27.65 20.51
C ASN A 302 1.89 28.56 19.94
N MET A 303 2.49 28.18 18.82
CA MET A 303 3.49 28.99 18.14
C MET A 303 2.88 30.31 17.62
N GLY A 304 1.68 30.28 17.03
CA GLY A 304 0.93 31.48 16.62
C GLY A 304 0.64 32.41 17.79
N LEU A 305 0.22 31.86 18.93
CA LEU A 305 0.01 32.62 20.18
C LEU A 305 1.29 33.26 20.67
N MET A 306 2.40 32.52 20.78
CA MET A 306 3.69 33.02 21.26
C MET A 306 4.23 34.13 20.37
N ASN A 307 4.10 34.00 19.04
CA ASN A 307 4.48 35.07 18.11
C ASN A 307 3.68 36.32 18.34
N GLY A 308 2.38 36.22 18.60
CA GLY A 308 1.53 37.37 18.94
C GLY A 308 1.95 38.03 20.26
N LEU A 309 2.20 37.22 21.30
CA LEU A 309 2.56 37.72 22.64
C LEU A 309 3.92 38.42 22.67
N ARG A 310 4.95 37.89 21.98
CA ARG A 310 6.28 38.53 21.89
C ARG A 310 6.27 39.92 21.25
N ARG A 311 5.17 40.30 20.58
CA ARG A 311 5.04 41.57 19.85
C ARG A 311 4.24 42.60 20.61
N TYR A 312 3.82 42.33 21.85
CA TYR A 312 3.00 43.27 22.61
C TYR A 312 3.64 44.68 22.74
N GLY A 313 4.96 44.77 22.98
CA GLY A 313 5.67 46.04 23.06
C GLY A 313 5.65 46.83 21.74
N GLU A 314 5.90 46.14 20.60
CA GLU A 314 5.83 46.76 19.27
C GLU A 314 4.42 47.23 18.94
N ILE A 315 3.42 46.42 19.29
CA ILE A 315 2.00 46.74 19.08
C ILE A 315 1.61 47.94 19.95
N GLY A 316 2.03 47.99 21.23
CA GLY A 316 1.84 49.10 22.13
C GLY A 316 2.42 50.40 21.57
N LEU A 317 3.65 50.36 21.03
CA LEU A 317 4.28 51.52 20.40
C LEU A 317 3.51 51.98 19.15
N ARG A 318 3.06 51.11 18.30
CA ARG A 318 2.27 51.44 17.09
C ARG A 318 0.92 52.08 17.46
N LEU A 319 0.27 51.57 18.50
CA LEU A 319 -0.96 52.16 19.03
C LEU A 319 -0.70 53.55 19.66
N ALA A 320 0.43 53.74 20.36
CA ALA A 320 0.83 55.03 20.93
C ALA A 320 1.14 56.10 19.85
N MET A 321 1.65 55.67 18.69
CA MET A 321 1.85 56.52 17.52
C MET A 321 0.55 56.87 16.76
N GLY A 322 -0.61 56.38 17.22
CA GLY A 322 -1.91 56.72 16.66
C GLY A 322 -2.44 55.74 15.62
N GLU A 323 -1.81 54.57 15.41
CA GLU A 323 -2.41 53.54 14.57
C GLU A 323 -3.68 52.97 15.21
N SER A 324 -4.74 52.73 14.42
CA SER A 324 -5.94 52.13 14.94
C SER A 324 -5.75 50.63 15.25
N LYS A 325 -6.39 50.15 16.34
CA LYS A 325 -6.35 48.73 16.76
C LYS A 325 -6.67 47.75 15.60
N GLY A 326 -7.63 48.10 14.74
CA GLY A 326 -8.05 47.30 13.61
C GLY A 326 -6.99 47.16 12.53
N VAL A 327 -6.20 48.21 12.25
CA VAL A 327 -5.09 48.18 11.28
C VAL A 327 -3.95 47.28 11.79
N VAL A 328 -3.61 47.42 13.08
CA VAL A 328 -2.58 46.57 13.72
C VAL A 328 -2.99 45.11 13.70
N TYR A 329 -4.23 44.78 14.11
CA TYR A 329 -4.77 43.44 14.10
C TYR A 329 -4.75 42.81 12.69
N ARG A 330 -5.21 43.57 11.69
CA ARG A 330 -5.21 43.10 10.29
C ARG A 330 -3.80 42.86 9.76
N SER A 331 -2.81 43.68 10.17
CA SER A 331 -1.42 43.50 9.80
C SER A 331 -0.83 42.20 10.37
N MET A 332 -1.19 41.84 11.61
CA MET A 332 -0.77 40.58 12.25
C MET A 332 -1.34 39.38 11.52
N ILE A 333 -2.60 39.40 11.13
CA ILE A 333 -3.22 38.29 10.38
C ILE A 333 -2.56 38.12 9.01
N VAL A 334 -2.34 39.22 8.26
CA VAL A 334 -1.69 39.18 6.95
C VAL A 334 -0.28 38.58 7.06
N GLU A 335 0.44 38.97 8.09
CA GLU A 335 1.77 38.41 8.34
C GLU A 335 1.72 36.91 8.67
N ALA A 336 0.79 36.47 9.53
CA ALA A 336 0.58 35.05 9.84
C ALA A 336 0.22 34.23 8.59
N VAL A 337 -0.60 34.79 7.69
CA VAL A 337 -0.94 34.18 6.41
C VAL A 337 0.32 34.02 5.53
N ILE A 338 1.16 35.06 5.42
CA ILE A 338 2.38 34.99 4.62
C ILE A 338 3.35 33.94 5.18
N ILE A 339 3.59 33.95 6.49
CA ILE A 339 4.46 33.00 7.18
C ILE A 339 3.91 31.58 7.04
N GLY A 340 2.62 31.38 7.34
CA GLY A 340 1.94 30.09 7.24
C GLY A 340 1.97 29.54 5.81
N LEU A 341 1.63 30.39 4.82
CA LEU A 341 1.66 29.97 3.40
C LEU A 341 3.07 29.59 2.95
N THR A 342 4.06 30.42 3.26
CA THR A 342 5.46 30.16 2.85
C THR A 342 5.99 28.87 3.50
N GLY A 343 5.79 28.72 4.82
CA GLY A 343 6.23 27.53 5.54
C GLY A 343 5.50 26.26 5.04
N THR A 344 4.19 26.35 4.78
CA THR A 344 3.41 25.23 4.25
C THR A 344 3.86 24.84 2.85
N MET A 345 4.07 25.77 1.94
CA MET A 345 4.52 25.46 0.57
C MET A 345 5.89 24.79 0.56
N ILE A 346 6.84 25.32 1.32
CA ILE A 346 8.18 24.71 1.42
C ILE A 346 8.11 23.35 2.11
N GLY A 347 7.32 23.25 3.20
CA GLY A 347 7.12 22.00 3.94
C GLY A 347 6.44 20.92 3.11
N THR A 348 5.44 21.30 2.30
CA THR A 348 4.79 20.37 1.36
C THR A 348 5.78 19.88 0.30
N GLY A 349 6.58 20.76 -0.28
CA GLY A 349 7.60 20.36 -1.25
C GLY A 349 8.65 19.41 -0.66
N LEU A 350 9.15 19.69 0.54
CA LEU A 350 10.11 18.82 1.23
C LEU A 350 9.48 17.50 1.64
N GLY A 351 8.27 17.53 2.21
CA GLY A 351 7.54 16.32 2.62
C GLY A 351 7.28 15.39 1.44
N LEU A 352 6.76 15.93 0.33
CA LEU A 352 6.53 15.15 -0.90
C LEU A 352 7.84 14.59 -1.48
N SER A 353 8.94 15.33 -1.41
CA SER A 353 10.25 14.83 -1.87
C SER A 353 10.73 13.64 -1.05
N ILE A 354 10.54 13.67 0.27
CA ILE A 354 10.89 12.55 1.16
C ILE A 354 9.96 11.36 0.89
N VAL A 355 8.65 11.60 0.75
CA VAL A 355 7.67 10.55 0.41
C VAL A 355 8.04 9.89 -0.93
N TYR A 356 8.39 10.69 -1.95
CA TYR A 356 8.81 10.19 -3.25
C TYR A 356 10.06 9.31 -3.14
N TYR A 357 11.05 9.75 -2.40
CA TYR A 357 12.27 8.97 -2.17
C TYR A 357 11.97 7.61 -1.52
N VAL A 358 11.12 7.59 -0.49
CA VAL A 358 10.73 6.34 0.19
C VAL A 358 9.75 5.51 -0.66
N GLN A 359 8.99 6.12 -1.56
CA GLN A 359 8.16 5.41 -2.53
C GLN A 359 8.99 4.61 -3.53
N GLU A 360 10.15 5.14 -3.97
CA GLU A 360 11.02 4.46 -4.94
C GLU A 360 11.96 3.44 -4.28
N ASN A 361 12.48 3.74 -3.09
CA ASN A 361 13.53 2.92 -2.47
C ASN A 361 13.00 1.99 -1.36
N GLY A 362 11.85 2.34 -0.75
CA GLY A 362 11.34 1.63 0.42
C GLY A 362 12.21 1.78 1.67
N ILE A 363 11.71 1.25 2.78
CA ILE A 363 12.45 1.08 4.04
C ILE A 363 12.43 -0.40 4.38
N ASP A 364 13.59 -1.01 4.51
CA ASP A 364 13.74 -2.44 4.82
C ASP A 364 13.58 -2.69 6.32
N TYR A 365 12.60 -3.51 6.68
CA TYR A 365 12.31 -3.98 8.03
C TYR A 365 12.49 -5.49 8.18
N SER A 366 13.26 -6.15 7.32
CA SER A 366 13.42 -7.62 7.27
C SER A 366 13.76 -8.22 8.64
N GLU A 367 14.64 -7.60 9.41
CA GLU A 367 15.03 -8.08 10.75
C GLU A 367 13.86 -8.05 11.74
N VAL A 368 13.01 -7.02 11.67
CA VAL A 368 11.84 -6.86 12.55
C VAL A 368 10.75 -7.84 12.14
N VAL A 369 10.47 -7.93 10.84
CA VAL A 369 9.44 -8.82 10.28
C VAL A 369 9.78 -10.29 10.54
N ALA A 370 11.04 -10.68 10.47
CA ALA A 370 11.48 -12.05 10.77
C ALA A 370 11.11 -12.51 12.20
N THR A 371 11.04 -11.57 13.15
CA THR A 371 10.65 -11.86 14.55
C THR A 371 9.13 -11.90 14.75
N MET A 372 8.36 -11.30 13.85
CA MET A 372 6.90 -11.13 13.94
C MET A 372 6.11 -12.08 13.04
N SER A 373 6.77 -12.75 12.09
CA SER A 373 6.08 -13.57 11.09
C SER A 373 5.40 -14.78 11.71
N THR A 374 4.06 -14.82 11.61
CA THR A 374 3.25 -16.00 11.88
C THR A 374 2.75 -16.60 10.56
N ALA A 375 2.43 -17.90 10.54
CA ALA A 375 2.05 -18.63 9.33
C ALA A 375 0.79 -18.08 8.61
N SER A 376 0.01 -17.22 9.28
CA SER A 376 -1.29 -16.71 8.79
C SER A 376 -1.23 -15.29 8.22
N MET A 377 -0.11 -14.59 8.30
CA MET A 377 -0.03 -13.19 7.85
C MET A 377 1.16 -12.98 6.92
N VAL A 378 0.88 -12.56 5.69
CA VAL A 378 1.89 -12.22 4.70
C VAL A 378 2.35 -10.79 4.95
N MET A 379 3.48 -10.63 5.65
CA MET A 379 4.07 -9.33 5.92
C MET A 379 5.17 -9.00 4.89
N PRO A 380 5.18 -7.80 4.30
CA PRO A 380 6.28 -7.38 3.44
C PRO A 380 7.52 -7.07 4.27
N ASN A 381 8.70 -7.38 3.74
CA ASN A 381 9.96 -7.00 4.38
C ASN A 381 10.32 -5.53 4.11
N VAL A 382 9.84 -4.97 3.01
CA VAL A 382 10.08 -3.59 2.61
C VAL A 382 8.77 -2.83 2.61
N PHE A 383 8.73 -1.72 3.33
CA PHE A 383 7.59 -0.83 3.39
C PHE A 383 7.87 0.41 2.54
N TYR A 384 6.91 0.76 1.69
CA TYR A 384 6.99 1.89 0.80
C TYR A 384 6.08 3.01 1.30
N ALA A 385 6.46 4.26 1.05
CA ALA A 385 5.53 5.38 1.15
C ALA A 385 4.71 5.51 -0.14
N LYS A 386 3.63 6.28 -0.11
CA LYS A 386 2.81 6.53 -1.31
C LYS A 386 2.37 7.98 -1.37
N ILE A 387 2.58 8.61 -2.53
CA ILE A 387 2.02 9.92 -2.83
C ILE A 387 0.57 9.73 -3.24
N THR A 388 -0.34 10.35 -2.48
CA THR A 388 -1.78 10.41 -2.77
C THR A 388 -2.22 11.85 -2.97
N PRO A 389 -3.30 12.13 -3.73
CA PRO A 389 -3.72 13.50 -4.05
C PRO A 389 -3.97 14.39 -2.82
N ASP A 390 -4.42 13.82 -1.71
CA ASP A 390 -4.67 14.54 -0.47
C ASP A 390 -3.39 15.09 0.18
N LEU A 391 -2.22 14.48 -0.04
CA LEU A 391 -0.96 14.95 0.50
C LEU A 391 -0.57 16.35 -0.02
N TYR A 392 -1.06 16.76 -1.19
CA TYR A 392 -0.77 18.08 -1.73
C TYR A 392 -1.43 19.22 -0.94
N TYR A 393 -2.55 18.95 -0.26
CA TYR A 393 -3.30 19.97 0.46
C TYR A 393 -3.44 19.74 1.96
N ILE A 394 -3.18 18.52 2.46
CA ILE A 394 -3.38 18.22 3.89
C ILE A 394 -2.48 19.05 4.80
N GLY A 395 -1.29 19.45 4.35
CA GLY A 395 -0.36 20.31 5.06
C GLY A 395 -0.88 21.73 5.33
N PHE A 396 -1.86 22.20 4.53
CA PHE A 396 -2.45 23.54 4.71
C PHE A 396 -3.34 23.63 5.95
N ILE A 397 -3.90 22.52 6.41
CA ILE A 397 -4.73 22.49 7.63
C ILE A 397 -3.89 22.89 8.85
N PRO A 398 -2.83 22.17 9.23
CA PRO A 398 -1.99 22.57 10.35
C PRO A 398 -1.13 23.80 10.04
N GLY A 399 -0.49 23.86 8.88
CA GLY A 399 0.53 24.86 8.58
C GLY A 399 -0.04 26.28 8.40
N LEU A 400 -1.15 26.44 7.69
CA LEU A 400 -1.76 27.74 7.44
C LEU A 400 -2.89 28.03 8.43
N ILE A 401 -3.90 27.14 8.51
CA ILE A 401 -5.13 27.42 9.26
C ILE A 401 -4.83 27.51 10.76
N ALA A 402 -4.10 26.55 11.36
CA ALA A 402 -3.81 26.58 12.78
C ALA A 402 -2.95 27.78 13.18
N THR A 403 -1.95 28.12 12.37
CA THR A 403 -1.07 29.28 12.61
C THR A 403 -1.84 30.59 12.56
N VAL A 404 -2.73 30.77 11.58
CA VAL A 404 -3.58 31.95 11.43
C VAL A 404 -4.55 32.06 12.61
N LEU A 405 -5.24 30.98 12.96
CA LEU A 405 -6.17 30.96 14.10
C LEU A 405 -5.45 31.26 15.42
N GLY A 406 -4.27 30.72 15.67
CA GLY A 406 -3.45 31.02 16.84
C GLY A 406 -3.11 32.51 16.94
N THR A 407 -2.68 33.10 15.81
CA THR A 407 -2.39 34.55 15.74
C THR A 407 -3.63 35.42 15.90
N MET A 408 -4.77 35.00 15.34
CA MET A 408 -6.04 35.71 15.51
C MET A 408 -6.46 35.78 16.98
N LEU A 409 -6.34 34.67 17.71
CA LEU A 409 -6.69 34.63 19.14
C LEU A 409 -5.74 35.46 19.99
N ALA A 410 -4.43 35.43 19.72
CA ALA A 410 -3.48 36.35 20.36
C ALA A 410 -3.86 37.84 20.11
N GLY A 411 -4.23 38.14 18.88
CA GLY A 411 -4.67 39.50 18.54
C GLY A 411 -5.96 39.95 19.22
N ILE A 412 -6.94 39.06 19.47
CA ILE A 412 -8.16 39.38 20.23
C ILE A 412 -7.81 39.74 21.68
N ALA A 413 -6.85 39.04 22.30
CA ALA A 413 -6.40 39.37 23.64
C ALA A 413 -5.81 40.80 23.71
N ILE A 414 -5.04 41.19 22.67
CA ILE A 414 -4.50 42.57 22.54
C ILE A 414 -5.62 43.57 22.34
N TYR A 415 -6.63 43.25 21.54
CA TYR A 415 -7.73 44.16 21.22
C TYR A 415 -8.58 44.48 22.44
N LYS A 416 -8.75 43.54 23.37
CA LYS A 416 -9.56 43.66 24.60
C LYS A 416 -8.84 44.38 25.76
N ARG A 417 -7.49 44.44 25.78
CA ARG A 417 -6.74 45.06 26.86
C ARG A 417 -6.65 46.60 26.71
N GLU A 418 -6.63 47.29 27.84
CA GLU A 418 -6.39 48.74 27.89
C GLU A 418 -4.93 49.09 27.64
N MET A 419 -4.66 50.23 26.99
CA MET A 419 -3.30 50.67 26.62
C MET A 419 -2.36 50.76 27.84
N ALA A 420 -2.86 51.15 29.00
CA ALA A 420 -2.06 51.30 30.24
C ALA A 420 -1.49 49.97 30.76
N GLN A 421 -2.15 48.84 30.50
CA GLN A 421 -1.67 47.50 30.90
C GLN A 421 -0.58 46.97 29.96
N LEU A 422 -0.62 47.38 28.69
CA LEU A 422 0.40 46.97 27.69
C LEU A 422 1.76 47.64 27.96
N PHE A 423 1.78 48.85 28.58
CA PHE A 423 3.02 49.52 28.96
C PHE A 423 3.64 48.97 30.24
N LYS A 424 2.85 48.48 31.20
CA LYS A 424 3.34 47.95 32.49
C LYS A 424 4.06 46.62 32.38
N GLU A 425 3.77 45.81 31.35
CA GLU A 425 4.50 44.57 31.05
C GLU A 425 5.85 44.79 30.36
N LEU A 426 6.19 46.02 29.95
CA LEU A 426 7.50 46.40 29.40
C LEU A 426 8.52 46.77 30.46
N GLU A 427 8.09 47.03 31.70
CA GLU A 427 8.96 47.39 32.84
C GLU A 427 9.26 46.23 33.79
N SER A 428 8.66 45.05 33.59
CA SER A 428 8.89 43.83 34.35
C SER A 428 9.63 42.76 33.50
#